data_db20586747cfefd00408e63451e134fd
#
_entry.id   db20586747cfefd00408e63451e134fd
#
_cell.length_a   1.000
_cell.length_b   1.000
_cell.length_c   1.000
_cell.angle_alpha   90.00
_cell.angle_beta   90.00
_cell.angle_gamma   90.00
#
_symmetry.space_group_name_H-M   'P 1'
#
loop_
_entity.id
_entity.type
_entity.pdbx_description
1 polymer ?
#
loop_
_entity_poly.entity_id
_entity_poly.type
_entity_poly.pdbx_seq_one_letter_code
_entity_poly.pdbx_strand_id
1 'polypeptide(L)'
;GPCSRAAAVGIELAAWLAEVRADMSQARATALRAGPARKHRFDLAAATPFEDGAVTRRARDLARSLGQRLGALDSSFGPDLEPYTSAAAQRLAPDIEPGRWANIVLAAAVRAYVPQIDPHGAWAPIDEEASIYDLDLEVDPPPRLWTDMTRTALGVRIDHGARSPLRDGDVVLRVGSAIVGGMSVEQGNQLSFVPNGRATRVAVLRADEPGPLEVEVEFHDDLLVPPPQGLAASGLSSSRVDYGQGAALVVKIPDVPDDLGERLMAALAPEDAATPLGVVLDLRGNGGGSTEGALTAIGVFLPGAPLFPMRRRDGEISVDRAPRLPADAVWTGPVAALVDGESASAAEMIAGAIGAYGRGPVLGGRTYGKGCAQEYIDDESGVGVLRLTTLVFALPDGSPVQRGGVTPHVALGLPAALDREEALPRAPDTWRGPDVRAPELMREVPWPDHGGRLGRADDPVVYRALRALGATRATAQRPGPRASNR
;
A
#
# COMPACT_ATOMS: atom_id res chain seq x y z
N GLY A 1 -20.89 -19.73 -27.50
CA GLY A 1 -20.32 -19.72 -26.16
C GLY A 1 -19.61 -18.40 -25.84
N PRO A 2 -19.09 -18.19 -24.64
CA PRO A 2 -18.37 -16.95 -24.27
C PRO A 2 -17.20 -16.62 -25.20
N CYS A 3 -16.40 -17.62 -25.56
CA CYS A 3 -15.25 -17.45 -26.48
C CYS A 3 -15.66 -16.96 -27.88
N SER A 4 -16.80 -17.43 -28.41
CA SER A 4 -17.28 -16.95 -29.71
C SER A 4 -17.78 -15.50 -29.68
N ARG A 5 -18.33 -15.06 -28.54
CA ARG A 5 -18.73 -13.67 -28.35
C ARG A 5 -17.49 -12.77 -28.19
N ALA A 6 -16.49 -13.20 -27.41
CA ALA A 6 -15.23 -12.49 -27.32
C ALA A 6 -14.51 -12.31 -28.64
N ALA A 7 -14.52 -13.38 -29.49
CA ALA A 7 -13.97 -13.31 -30.83
C ALA A 7 -14.71 -12.29 -31.73
N ALA A 8 -16.05 -12.26 -31.66
CA ALA A 8 -16.86 -11.30 -32.44
C ALA A 8 -16.57 -9.84 -32.01
N VAL A 9 -16.53 -9.58 -30.70
CA VAL A 9 -16.14 -8.25 -30.16
C VAL A 9 -14.71 -7.92 -30.57
N GLY A 10 -13.80 -8.90 -30.55
CA GLY A 10 -12.42 -8.72 -30.97
C GLY A 10 -12.26 -8.26 -32.41
N ILE A 11 -13.07 -8.78 -33.34
CA ILE A 11 -13.05 -8.38 -34.77
C ILE A 11 -13.45 -6.88 -34.91
N GLU A 12 -14.51 -6.46 -34.21
CA GLU A 12 -14.95 -5.04 -34.23
C GLU A 12 -13.92 -4.10 -33.61
N LEU A 13 -13.32 -4.51 -32.49
CA LEU A 13 -12.24 -3.74 -31.84
C LEU A 13 -11.00 -3.64 -32.73
N ALA A 14 -10.61 -4.70 -33.44
CA ALA A 14 -9.49 -4.66 -34.34
C ALA A 14 -9.72 -3.66 -35.50
N ALA A 15 -10.91 -3.65 -36.08
CA ALA A 15 -11.27 -2.70 -37.12
C ALA A 15 -11.26 -1.26 -36.60
N TRP A 16 -11.86 -1.02 -35.43
CA TRP A 16 -11.88 0.28 -34.79
C TRP A 16 -10.46 0.76 -34.44
N LEU A 17 -9.59 -0.09 -33.89
CA LEU A 17 -8.22 0.28 -33.55
C LEU A 17 -7.39 0.60 -34.81
N ALA A 18 -7.64 -0.08 -35.93
CA ALA A 18 -7.01 0.26 -37.19
C ALA A 18 -7.34 1.70 -37.64
N GLU A 19 -8.59 2.14 -37.47
CA GLU A 19 -8.98 3.52 -37.74
C GLU A 19 -8.30 4.52 -36.78
N VAL A 20 -8.27 4.19 -35.48
CA VAL A 20 -7.57 4.99 -34.44
C VAL A 20 -6.10 5.16 -34.79
N ARG A 21 -5.44 4.10 -35.18
CA ARG A 21 -4.03 4.09 -35.61
C ARG A 21 -3.81 4.94 -36.86
N ALA A 22 -4.70 4.85 -37.84
CA ALA A 22 -4.62 5.66 -39.06
C ALA A 22 -4.76 7.17 -38.74
N ASP A 23 -5.73 7.54 -37.90
CA ASP A 23 -5.92 8.91 -37.44
C ASP A 23 -4.70 9.47 -36.71
N MET A 24 -4.10 8.69 -35.81
CA MET A 24 -2.91 9.07 -35.06
C MET A 24 -1.69 9.23 -35.97
N SER A 25 -1.49 8.30 -36.92
CA SER A 25 -0.38 8.34 -37.87
C SER A 25 -0.49 9.54 -38.82
N GLN A 26 -1.68 9.83 -39.30
CA GLN A 26 -1.93 10.99 -40.15
C GLN A 26 -1.68 12.31 -39.41
N ALA A 27 -2.15 12.42 -38.18
CA ALA A 27 -1.93 13.58 -37.32
C ALA A 27 -0.44 13.81 -37.01
N ARG A 28 0.30 12.72 -36.69
CA ARG A 28 1.75 12.74 -36.46
C ARG A 28 2.52 13.23 -37.70
N ALA A 29 2.21 12.66 -38.84
CA ALA A 29 2.85 13.09 -40.13
C ALA A 29 2.54 14.55 -40.47
N THR A 30 1.35 15.04 -40.16
CA THR A 30 0.96 16.43 -40.40
C THR A 30 1.73 17.38 -39.48
N ALA A 31 1.82 17.05 -38.19
CA ALA A 31 2.57 17.85 -37.22
C ALA A 31 4.07 17.88 -37.51
N LEU A 32 4.63 16.74 -37.93
CA LEU A 32 6.05 16.67 -38.34
C LEU A 32 6.33 17.61 -39.53
N ARG A 33 5.46 17.65 -40.54
CA ARG A 33 5.59 18.59 -41.71
C ARG A 33 5.39 20.06 -41.35
N ALA A 34 4.61 20.35 -40.30
CA ALA A 34 4.37 21.72 -39.84
C ALA A 34 5.60 22.37 -39.20
N GLY A 35 6.59 21.59 -38.85
CA GLY A 35 7.83 22.06 -38.23
C GLY A 35 7.75 22.21 -36.71
N PRO A 36 8.85 22.67 -36.06
CA PRO A 36 8.97 22.76 -34.62
C PRO A 36 7.88 23.62 -33.97
N ALA A 37 7.35 23.14 -32.85
CA ALA A 37 6.39 23.90 -32.08
C ALA A 37 7.02 25.15 -31.46
N ARG A 38 6.20 26.23 -31.30
CA ARG A 38 6.66 27.49 -30.67
C ARG A 38 6.91 27.36 -29.16
N LYS A 39 6.45 26.27 -28.54
CA LYS A 39 6.69 25.98 -27.11
C LYS A 39 8.10 25.43 -26.88
N HIS A 40 8.62 25.64 -25.69
CA HIS A 40 9.90 25.02 -25.29
C HIS A 40 9.82 23.51 -25.48
N ARG A 41 10.90 22.93 -26.02
CA ARG A 41 10.95 21.49 -26.40
C ARG A 41 10.58 20.57 -25.24
N PHE A 42 11.15 20.85 -24.07
CA PHE A 42 10.94 20.07 -22.88
C PHE A 42 9.47 20.14 -22.40
N ASP A 43 8.83 21.31 -22.47
CA ASP A 43 7.43 21.47 -22.08
C ASP A 43 6.49 20.60 -22.92
N LEU A 44 6.83 20.30 -24.18
CA LEU A 44 6.08 19.38 -25.02
C LEU A 44 6.18 17.93 -24.52
N ALA A 45 7.36 17.52 -24.06
CA ALA A 45 7.60 16.17 -23.55
C ALA A 45 6.97 15.95 -22.17
N ALA A 46 7.09 16.96 -21.29
CA ALA A 46 6.66 16.90 -19.89
C ALA A 46 5.19 17.29 -19.68
N ALA A 47 4.57 17.98 -20.68
CA ALA A 47 3.24 18.52 -20.52
C ALA A 47 2.14 17.45 -20.61
N THR A 48 1.25 17.53 -19.69
CA THR A 48 -0.06 16.91 -19.56
C THR A 48 -0.05 15.44 -19.15
N PRO A 49 -0.59 15.14 -17.95
CA PRO A 49 -0.90 13.78 -17.57
C PRO A 49 -1.81 13.14 -18.62
N PHE A 50 -1.56 11.88 -18.88
CA PHE A 50 -2.45 11.05 -19.68
C PHE A 50 -3.58 10.62 -18.74
N GLU A 51 -4.73 11.28 -18.80
CA GLU A 51 -5.89 10.90 -17.99
C GLU A 51 -6.55 9.65 -18.57
N ASP A 52 -6.45 8.55 -17.85
CA ASP A 52 -7.04 7.26 -18.24
C ASP A 52 -8.59 7.28 -18.30
N GLY A 53 -9.25 8.23 -17.69
CA GLY A 53 -10.72 8.29 -17.55
C GLY A 53 -11.49 8.90 -18.73
N ALA A 54 -10.84 9.55 -19.69
CA ALA A 54 -11.52 10.29 -20.77
C ALA A 54 -11.85 9.46 -22.03
N VAL A 55 -11.60 8.16 -22.00
CA VAL A 55 -11.47 7.30 -23.19
C VAL A 55 -12.77 7.01 -23.91
N THR A 56 -13.94 7.09 -23.27
CA THR A 56 -15.14 6.43 -23.82
C THR A 56 -15.88 7.17 -24.91
N ARG A 57 -15.64 8.47 -25.15
CA ARG A 57 -16.43 9.23 -26.16
C ARG A 57 -15.65 9.81 -27.30
N ARG A 58 -14.30 9.85 -27.27
CA ARG A 58 -13.46 10.54 -28.26
C ARG A 58 -12.10 9.88 -28.50
N ALA A 59 -12.01 8.56 -28.55
CA ALA A 59 -10.74 7.89 -28.78
C ALA A 59 -10.03 8.34 -30.07
N ARG A 60 -10.76 8.66 -31.11
CA ARG A 60 -10.21 9.21 -32.37
C ARG A 60 -9.65 10.62 -32.19
N ASP A 61 -10.31 11.47 -31.38
CA ASP A 61 -9.80 12.82 -31.07
C ASP A 61 -8.55 12.74 -30.19
N LEU A 62 -8.54 11.83 -29.22
CA LEU A 62 -7.36 11.52 -28.42
C LEU A 62 -6.20 11.04 -29.29
N ALA A 63 -6.45 10.10 -30.18
CA ALA A 63 -5.45 9.57 -31.11
C ALA A 63 -4.85 10.67 -31.98
N ARG A 64 -5.69 11.58 -32.53
CA ARG A 64 -5.22 12.75 -33.28
C ARG A 64 -4.39 13.69 -32.42
N SER A 65 -4.83 13.98 -31.19
CA SER A 65 -4.08 14.83 -30.24
C SER A 65 -2.73 14.24 -29.88
N LEU A 66 -2.68 12.91 -29.60
CA LEU A 66 -1.44 12.19 -29.35
C LEU A 66 -0.53 12.19 -30.58
N GLY A 67 -1.07 11.90 -31.75
CA GLY A 67 -0.32 11.97 -32.99
C GLY A 67 0.28 13.34 -33.26
N GLN A 68 -0.49 14.42 -33.09
CA GLN A 68 0.01 15.79 -33.18
C GLN A 68 1.14 16.07 -32.22
N ARG A 69 1.04 15.61 -30.97
CA ARG A 69 2.07 15.79 -29.95
C ARG A 69 3.34 15.02 -30.30
N LEU A 70 3.23 13.74 -30.65
CA LEU A 70 4.38 12.93 -31.07
C LEU A 70 5.07 13.51 -32.31
N GLY A 71 4.31 13.98 -33.30
CA GLY A 71 4.88 14.64 -34.48
C GLY A 71 5.56 15.96 -34.19
N ALA A 72 5.04 16.75 -33.24
CA ALA A 72 5.67 17.98 -32.78
C ALA A 72 6.99 17.69 -32.02
N LEU A 73 7.04 16.61 -31.24
CA LEU A 73 8.25 16.13 -30.57
C LEU A 73 9.29 15.66 -31.59
N ASP A 74 8.90 14.84 -32.57
CA ASP A 74 9.79 14.40 -33.66
C ASP A 74 10.39 15.59 -34.41
N SER A 75 9.56 16.58 -34.73
CA SER A 75 10.00 17.82 -35.41
C SER A 75 10.95 18.67 -34.54
N SER A 76 10.79 18.64 -33.23
CA SER A 76 11.56 19.49 -32.30
C SER A 76 12.93 18.88 -31.92
N PHE A 77 12.99 17.56 -31.76
CA PHE A 77 14.19 16.84 -31.33
C PHE A 77 14.89 16.08 -32.47
N GLY A 78 14.21 15.88 -33.59
CA GLY A 78 14.79 15.19 -34.74
C GLY A 78 14.89 13.66 -34.55
N PRO A 79 15.81 13.02 -35.29
CA PRO A 79 15.92 11.57 -35.34
C PRO A 79 16.29 10.90 -34.02
N ASP A 80 16.87 11.63 -33.07
CA ASP A 80 17.29 11.07 -31.77
C ASP A 80 16.09 10.69 -30.89
N LEU A 81 14.92 11.30 -31.12
CA LEU A 81 13.71 11.01 -30.38
C LEU A 81 12.78 10.02 -31.08
N GLU A 82 12.94 9.84 -32.38
CA GLU A 82 12.06 9.00 -33.23
C GLU A 82 11.87 7.58 -32.70
N PRO A 83 12.88 6.85 -32.20
CA PRO A 83 12.69 5.51 -31.64
C PRO A 83 11.69 5.47 -30.47
N TYR A 84 11.70 6.50 -29.61
CA TYR A 84 10.85 6.58 -28.44
C TYR A 84 9.41 6.98 -28.80
N THR A 85 9.25 7.94 -29.70
CA THR A 85 7.92 8.36 -30.18
C THR A 85 7.25 7.28 -31.01
N SER A 86 8.01 6.52 -31.80
CA SER A 86 7.51 5.37 -32.57
C SER A 86 7.06 4.23 -31.67
N ALA A 87 7.83 3.88 -30.64
CA ALA A 87 7.46 2.88 -29.65
C ALA A 87 6.20 3.31 -28.88
N ALA A 88 6.12 4.58 -28.47
CA ALA A 88 4.93 5.13 -27.82
C ALA A 88 3.69 5.03 -28.73
N ALA A 89 3.79 5.41 -29.99
CA ALA A 89 2.71 5.30 -30.97
C ALA A 89 2.24 3.85 -31.15
N GLN A 90 3.18 2.91 -31.23
CA GLN A 90 2.92 1.48 -31.38
C GLN A 90 2.17 0.88 -30.19
N ARG A 91 2.53 1.28 -28.94
CA ARG A 91 1.85 0.80 -27.76
C ARG A 91 0.48 1.43 -27.54
N LEU A 92 0.34 2.71 -27.88
CA LEU A 92 -0.94 3.43 -27.77
C LEU A 92 -1.99 2.96 -28.78
N ALA A 93 -1.56 2.49 -29.94
CA ALA A 93 -2.43 1.92 -30.97
C ALA A 93 -1.76 0.69 -31.62
N PRO A 94 -1.67 -0.43 -30.88
CA PRO A 94 -0.91 -1.61 -31.31
C PRO A 94 -1.52 -2.29 -32.52
N ASP A 95 -0.67 -2.95 -33.33
CA ASP A 95 -1.08 -3.88 -34.34
C ASP A 95 -1.20 -5.27 -33.72
N ILE A 96 -2.43 -5.65 -33.39
CA ILE A 96 -2.71 -6.92 -32.70
C ILE A 96 -3.23 -7.94 -33.70
N GLU A 97 -2.57 -9.08 -33.76
CA GLU A 97 -3.00 -10.22 -34.56
C GLU A 97 -4.46 -10.58 -34.25
N PRO A 98 -5.32 -10.79 -35.27
CA PRO A 98 -6.76 -11.04 -35.06
C PRO A 98 -7.06 -12.17 -34.07
N GLY A 99 -6.24 -13.22 -34.02
CA GLY A 99 -6.42 -14.35 -33.11
C GLY A 99 -6.19 -14.02 -31.64
N ARG A 100 -5.45 -12.93 -31.30
CA ARG A 100 -5.16 -12.49 -29.92
C ARG A 100 -6.29 -11.67 -29.32
N TRP A 101 -7.16 -11.09 -30.14
CA TRP A 101 -8.23 -10.20 -29.65
C TRP A 101 -9.20 -10.88 -28.70
N ALA A 102 -9.53 -12.16 -28.96
CA ALA A 102 -10.43 -12.90 -28.06
C ALA A 102 -9.86 -13.02 -26.65
N ASN A 103 -8.56 -13.27 -26.53
CA ASN A 103 -7.88 -13.35 -25.20
C ASN A 103 -7.82 -11.98 -24.53
N ILE A 104 -7.53 -10.90 -25.26
CA ILE A 104 -7.51 -9.53 -24.72
C ILE A 104 -8.89 -9.15 -24.18
N VAL A 105 -9.96 -9.44 -24.93
CA VAL A 105 -11.34 -9.17 -24.50
C VAL A 105 -11.71 -9.99 -23.27
N LEU A 106 -11.32 -11.27 -23.23
CA LEU A 106 -11.55 -12.13 -22.07
C LEU A 106 -10.76 -11.64 -20.85
N ALA A 107 -9.49 -11.28 -21.02
CA ALA A 107 -8.66 -10.72 -19.96
C ALA A 107 -9.27 -9.43 -19.39
N ALA A 108 -9.67 -8.50 -20.25
CA ALA A 108 -10.36 -7.27 -19.84
C ALA A 108 -11.68 -7.57 -19.10
N ALA A 109 -12.44 -8.56 -19.58
CA ALA A 109 -13.70 -8.98 -18.94
C ALA A 109 -13.46 -9.59 -17.55
N VAL A 110 -12.45 -10.46 -17.40
CA VAL A 110 -12.08 -11.05 -16.09
C VAL A 110 -11.62 -9.96 -15.13
N ARG A 111 -10.72 -9.06 -15.59
CA ARG A 111 -10.22 -7.93 -14.79
C ARG A 111 -11.35 -7.02 -14.30
N ALA A 112 -12.36 -6.77 -15.14
CA ALA A 112 -13.52 -5.97 -14.74
C ALA A 112 -14.53 -6.75 -13.87
N TYR A 113 -14.60 -8.08 -14.01
CA TYR A 113 -15.59 -8.91 -13.33
C TYR A 113 -15.16 -9.26 -11.90
N VAL A 114 -13.87 -9.56 -11.68
CA VAL A 114 -13.38 -10.01 -10.37
C VAL A 114 -13.73 -9.03 -9.25
N PRO A 115 -13.46 -7.70 -9.35
CA PRO A 115 -13.84 -6.74 -8.32
C PRO A 115 -15.37 -6.62 -8.11
N GLN A 116 -16.18 -7.09 -9.07
CA GLN A 116 -17.64 -7.09 -8.93
C GLN A 116 -18.17 -8.24 -8.07
N ILE A 117 -17.38 -9.29 -7.87
CA ILE A 117 -17.75 -10.45 -7.05
C ILE A 117 -17.00 -10.48 -5.74
N ASP A 118 -15.82 -9.88 -5.69
CA ASP A 118 -14.98 -9.73 -4.51
C ASP A 118 -14.32 -8.35 -4.54
N PRO A 119 -14.67 -7.43 -3.61
CA PRO A 119 -14.13 -6.06 -3.61
C PRO A 119 -12.61 -6.00 -3.34
N HIS A 120 -12.04 -7.08 -2.78
CA HIS A 120 -10.60 -7.24 -2.58
C HIS A 120 -9.94 -8.10 -3.64
N GLY A 121 -10.74 -8.64 -4.56
CA GLY A 121 -10.29 -9.48 -5.65
C GLY A 121 -9.63 -8.67 -6.76
N ALA A 122 -8.62 -9.26 -7.39
CA ALA A 122 -7.97 -8.75 -8.57
C ALA A 122 -7.54 -9.90 -9.48
N TRP A 123 -7.36 -9.60 -10.75
CA TRP A 123 -6.76 -10.53 -11.71
C TRP A 123 -5.81 -9.78 -12.63
N ALA A 124 -4.65 -10.35 -12.89
CA ALA A 124 -3.71 -9.85 -13.87
C ALA A 124 -3.19 -10.98 -14.75
N PRO A 125 -2.91 -10.74 -16.05
CA PRO A 125 -2.18 -11.69 -16.87
C PRO A 125 -0.76 -11.88 -16.33
N ILE A 126 -0.12 -12.99 -16.70
CA ILE A 126 1.19 -13.38 -16.16
C ILE A 126 2.30 -12.35 -16.43
N ASP A 127 2.20 -11.60 -17.51
CA ASP A 127 3.15 -10.54 -17.86
C ASP A 127 2.89 -9.21 -17.10
N GLU A 128 1.80 -9.13 -16.33
CA GLU A 128 1.43 -8.00 -15.49
C GLU A 128 1.17 -8.42 -14.03
N GLU A 129 1.54 -9.63 -13.63
CA GLU A 129 1.25 -10.22 -12.31
C GLU A 129 1.73 -9.35 -11.15
N ALA A 130 2.90 -8.72 -11.29
CA ALA A 130 3.44 -7.85 -10.26
C ALA A 130 2.53 -6.63 -9.94
N SER A 131 1.54 -6.32 -10.81
CA SER A 131 0.57 -5.24 -10.56
C SER A 131 -0.45 -5.57 -9.46
N ILE A 132 -0.58 -6.82 -9.06
CA ILE A 132 -1.52 -7.27 -8.03
C ILE A 132 -0.84 -7.83 -6.78
N TYR A 133 0.48 -8.03 -6.80
CA TYR A 133 1.24 -8.39 -5.61
C TYR A 133 1.49 -7.13 -4.75
N ASP A 134 1.37 -7.30 -3.45
CA ASP A 134 1.65 -6.24 -2.47
C ASP A 134 3.17 -6.18 -2.19
N LEU A 135 3.95 -5.68 -3.16
CA LEU A 135 5.42 -5.61 -3.09
C LEU A 135 5.92 -4.71 -1.94
N ASP A 136 5.07 -3.82 -1.44
CA ASP A 136 5.43 -2.93 -0.33
C ASP A 136 5.51 -3.68 1.03
N LEU A 137 5.11 -4.96 1.08
CA LEU A 137 5.20 -5.80 2.28
C LEU A 137 6.54 -6.52 2.41
N GLU A 138 7.39 -6.49 1.39
CA GLU A 138 8.72 -7.08 1.44
C GLU A 138 9.59 -6.36 2.49
N VAL A 139 10.35 -7.15 3.25
CA VAL A 139 11.24 -6.66 4.34
C VAL A 139 12.29 -5.69 3.79
N ASP A 140 12.78 -5.97 2.58
CA ASP A 140 13.73 -5.15 1.84
C ASP A 140 13.20 -4.94 0.43
N PRO A 141 12.32 -3.94 0.20
CA PRO A 141 11.84 -3.67 -1.14
C PRO A 141 13.04 -3.33 -2.05
N PRO A 142 13.03 -3.83 -3.30
CA PRO A 142 14.13 -3.56 -4.22
C PRO A 142 14.32 -2.04 -4.38
N PRO A 143 15.57 -1.57 -4.51
CA PRO A 143 15.84 -0.16 -4.64
C PRO A 143 15.12 0.42 -5.87
N ARG A 144 14.59 1.63 -5.72
CA ARG A 144 13.83 2.33 -6.79
C ARG A 144 14.68 3.42 -7.42
N LEU A 145 14.51 3.62 -8.74
CA LEU A 145 15.06 4.74 -9.49
C LEU A 145 14.37 6.08 -9.15
N TRP A 146 13.06 6.03 -8.85
CA TRP A 146 12.22 7.15 -8.42
C TRP A 146 11.06 6.65 -7.57
N THR A 147 10.46 7.53 -6.78
CA THR A 147 9.33 7.18 -5.89
C THR A 147 7.99 7.64 -6.44
N ASP A 148 7.93 8.78 -7.12
CA ASP A 148 6.68 9.35 -7.63
C ASP A 148 6.83 9.81 -9.08
N MET A 149 5.78 9.61 -9.89
CA MET A 149 5.83 9.87 -11.31
C MET A 149 4.48 10.25 -11.90
N THR A 150 4.53 11.04 -12.98
CA THR A 150 3.38 11.32 -13.85
C THR A 150 3.61 10.71 -15.22
N ARG A 151 2.62 9.95 -15.73
CA ARG A 151 2.64 9.42 -17.09
C ARG A 151 2.51 10.52 -18.13
N THR A 152 3.36 10.48 -19.13
CA THR A 152 3.32 11.36 -20.31
C THR A 152 3.12 10.54 -21.59
N ALA A 153 2.84 11.20 -22.72
CA ALA A 153 2.73 10.50 -24.01
C ALA A 153 4.04 9.84 -24.46
N LEU A 154 5.18 10.35 -24.00
CA LEU A 154 6.52 9.90 -24.40
C LEU A 154 7.15 8.94 -23.39
N GLY A 155 6.75 8.98 -22.14
CA GLY A 155 7.32 8.19 -21.06
C GLY A 155 6.71 8.57 -19.71
N VAL A 156 7.49 8.47 -18.64
CA VAL A 156 7.10 8.93 -17.31
C VAL A 156 7.97 10.12 -16.90
N ARG A 157 7.36 11.16 -16.36
CA ARG A 157 8.08 12.27 -15.73
C ARG A 157 8.26 11.93 -14.25
N ILE A 158 9.46 12.01 -13.75
CA ILE A 158 9.75 11.86 -12.32
C ILE A 158 9.27 13.10 -11.61
N ASP A 159 8.33 12.96 -10.68
CA ASP A 159 7.83 14.08 -9.89
C ASP A 159 8.65 14.24 -8.61
N HIS A 160 8.96 13.13 -7.91
CA HIS A 160 9.78 13.15 -6.70
C HIS A 160 10.62 11.88 -6.53
N GLY A 161 11.69 12.02 -5.74
CA GLY A 161 12.50 10.91 -5.28
C GLY A 161 13.40 10.31 -6.35
N ALA A 162 13.83 11.12 -7.32
CA ALA A 162 14.82 10.72 -8.32
C ALA A 162 16.14 10.31 -7.67
N ARG A 163 16.64 9.14 -8.01
CA ARG A 163 17.97 8.68 -7.55
C ARG A 163 19.06 9.25 -8.45
N SER A 164 20.06 9.92 -7.85
CA SER A 164 21.21 10.46 -8.61
C SER A 164 21.85 9.39 -9.51
N PRO A 165 22.21 9.74 -10.76
CA PRO A 165 22.23 11.06 -11.39
C PRO A 165 20.91 11.50 -12.06
N LEU A 166 19.81 10.74 -11.90
CA LEU A 166 18.46 11.20 -12.28
C LEU A 166 18.07 12.45 -11.45
N ARG A 167 17.14 13.24 -11.97
CA ARG A 167 16.63 14.45 -11.31
C ARG A 167 15.12 14.47 -11.35
N ASP A 168 14.50 15.03 -10.32
CA ASP A 168 13.09 15.38 -10.37
C ASP A 168 12.84 16.29 -11.57
N GLY A 169 11.78 15.99 -12.33
CA GLY A 169 11.47 16.64 -13.59
C GLY A 169 12.00 15.93 -14.85
N ASP A 170 12.93 14.99 -14.74
CA ASP A 170 13.38 14.19 -15.90
C ASP A 170 12.20 13.41 -16.50
N VAL A 171 12.10 13.35 -17.83
CA VAL A 171 11.17 12.49 -18.54
C VAL A 171 11.93 11.23 -18.96
N VAL A 172 11.60 10.10 -18.32
CA VAL A 172 12.24 8.81 -18.58
C VAL A 172 11.72 8.24 -19.91
N LEU A 173 12.62 7.95 -20.81
CA LEU A 173 12.37 7.39 -22.13
C LEU A 173 12.63 5.88 -22.21
N ARG A 174 13.64 5.41 -21.48
CA ARG A 174 14.08 4.01 -21.49
C ARG A 174 14.77 3.65 -20.17
N VAL A 175 14.50 2.44 -19.69
CA VAL A 175 15.20 1.84 -18.53
C VAL A 175 15.79 0.51 -19.01
N GLY A 176 17.11 0.35 -18.96
CA GLY A 176 17.79 -0.80 -19.53
C GLY A 176 17.47 -0.94 -21.02
N SER A 177 16.83 -2.03 -21.41
CA SER A 177 16.36 -2.27 -22.79
C SER A 177 14.90 -1.83 -23.02
N ALA A 178 14.16 -1.50 -21.97
CA ALA A 178 12.72 -1.22 -22.04
C ALA A 178 12.44 0.26 -22.33
N ILE A 179 11.86 0.56 -23.50
CA ILE A 179 11.35 1.90 -23.83
C ILE A 179 10.06 2.13 -23.04
N VAL A 180 9.94 3.27 -22.37
CA VAL A 180 8.83 3.58 -21.43
C VAL A 180 7.59 4.15 -22.13
N GLY A 181 7.77 4.81 -23.26
CA GLY A 181 6.68 5.48 -23.98
C GLY A 181 5.47 4.57 -24.26
N GLY A 182 4.28 5.04 -23.89
CA GLY A 182 3.02 4.31 -24.07
C GLY A 182 2.72 3.22 -23.04
N MET A 183 3.58 2.97 -22.07
CA MET A 183 3.35 2.03 -20.97
C MET A 183 2.24 2.50 -20.04
N SER A 184 1.59 1.57 -19.33
CA SER A 184 0.67 1.89 -18.24
C SER A 184 1.41 2.49 -17.04
N VAL A 185 0.67 3.05 -16.07
CA VAL A 185 1.27 3.56 -14.82
C VAL A 185 1.94 2.42 -14.05
N GLU A 186 1.29 1.27 -13.98
CA GLU A 186 1.78 0.07 -13.29
C GLU A 186 3.09 -0.44 -13.93
N GLN A 187 3.14 -0.54 -15.25
CA GLN A 187 4.34 -0.93 -15.99
C GLN A 187 5.48 0.08 -15.77
N GLY A 188 5.17 1.38 -15.79
CA GLY A 188 6.13 2.44 -15.49
C GLY A 188 6.65 2.36 -14.06
N ASN A 189 5.77 2.05 -13.10
CA ASN A 189 6.16 1.87 -11.70
C ASN A 189 7.07 0.64 -11.52
N GLN A 190 6.76 -0.47 -12.17
CA GLN A 190 7.62 -1.68 -12.14
C GLN A 190 9.03 -1.41 -12.66
N LEU A 191 9.17 -0.58 -13.70
CA LEU A 191 10.48 -0.20 -14.22
C LEU A 191 11.28 0.70 -13.26
N SER A 192 10.65 1.26 -12.23
CA SER A 192 11.38 1.99 -11.19
C SER A 192 12.18 1.08 -10.27
N PHE A 193 11.81 -0.19 -10.14
CA PHE A 193 12.54 -1.18 -9.34
C PHE A 193 13.74 -1.70 -10.11
N VAL A 194 14.87 -1.79 -9.44
CA VAL A 194 16.12 -2.29 -10.02
C VAL A 194 16.61 -3.49 -9.22
N PRO A 195 17.03 -4.58 -9.89
CA PRO A 195 17.66 -5.70 -9.22
C PRO A 195 18.91 -5.26 -8.45
N ASN A 196 19.03 -5.69 -7.20
CA ASN A 196 20.16 -5.36 -6.32
C ASN A 196 21.53 -5.55 -6.99
N GLY A 197 22.42 -4.56 -6.83
CA GLY A 197 23.84 -4.64 -7.20
C GLY A 197 24.13 -4.46 -8.69
N ARG A 198 23.23 -3.92 -9.52
CA ARG A 198 23.49 -3.69 -10.95
C ARG A 198 23.30 -2.23 -11.33
N ALA A 199 24.32 -1.67 -11.99
CA ALA A 199 24.19 -0.40 -12.68
C ALA A 199 23.10 -0.48 -13.77
N THR A 200 22.22 0.52 -13.82
CA THR A 200 21.13 0.58 -14.79
C THR A 200 21.27 1.82 -15.66
N ARG A 201 21.26 1.63 -16.98
CA ARG A 201 21.24 2.74 -17.94
C ARG A 201 19.83 3.24 -18.16
N VAL A 202 19.65 4.54 -18.03
CA VAL A 202 18.36 5.21 -18.18
C VAL A 202 18.51 6.32 -19.22
N ALA A 203 17.66 6.32 -20.25
CA ALA A 203 17.58 7.44 -21.18
C ALA A 203 16.49 8.40 -20.70
N VAL A 204 16.83 9.68 -20.62
CA VAL A 204 15.92 10.73 -20.15
C VAL A 204 15.93 11.96 -21.08
N LEU A 205 14.83 12.72 -21.10
CA LEU A 205 14.85 14.11 -21.52
C LEU A 205 14.91 14.99 -20.27
N ARG A 206 15.82 15.96 -20.30
CA ARG A 206 16.05 16.92 -19.21
C ARG A 206 15.89 18.34 -19.73
N ALA A 207 15.37 19.23 -18.89
CA ALA A 207 15.00 20.59 -19.30
C ALA A 207 16.17 21.43 -19.85
N ASP A 208 17.36 21.23 -19.30
CA ASP A 208 18.61 21.93 -19.64
C ASP A 208 19.44 21.25 -20.75
N GLU A 209 18.96 20.12 -21.31
CA GLU A 209 19.66 19.36 -22.33
C GLU A 209 19.01 19.48 -23.73
N PRO A 210 19.80 19.48 -24.80
CA PRO A 210 19.27 19.68 -26.16
C PRO A 210 18.54 18.46 -26.72
N GLY A 211 18.72 17.26 -26.13
CA GLY A 211 18.13 15.99 -26.59
C GLY A 211 18.16 14.92 -25.54
N PRO A 212 17.86 13.65 -25.92
CA PRO A 212 17.96 12.52 -25.02
C PRO A 212 19.37 12.38 -24.40
N LEU A 213 19.40 12.16 -23.10
CA LEU A 213 20.59 11.96 -22.30
C LEU A 213 20.60 10.54 -21.74
N GLU A 214 21.73 9.84 -21.87
CA GLU A 214 21.95 8.56 -21.19
C GLU A 214 22.61 8.82 -19.83
N VAL A 215 22.01 8.30 -18.78
CA VAL A 215 22.56 8.32 -17.42
C VAL A 215 22.71 6.88 -16.92
N GLU A 216 23.75 6.62 -16.17
CA GLU A 216 23.97 5.32 -15.52
C GLU A 216 23.72 5.50 -14.02
N VAL A 217 22.75 4.77 -13.47
CA VAL A 217 22.43 4.78 -12.05
C VAL A 217 23.08 3.56 -11.43
N GLU A 218 24.03 3.80 -10.54
CA GLU A 218 24.72 2.74 -9.82
C GLU A 218 24.06 2.52 -8.46
N PHE A 219 23.94 1.25 -8.06
CA PHE A 219 23.46 0.85 -6.75
C PHE A 219 24.64 0.24 -5.99
N HIS A 220 25.17 1.00 -5.04
CA HIS A 220 26.16 0.50 -4.09
C HIS A 220 25.46 0.11 -2.80
N ASP A 221 25.73 -1.09 -2.29
CA ASP A 221 25.17 -1.57 -1.02
C ASP A 221 25.50 -0.64 0.17
N ASP A 222 26.58 0.12 0.06
CA ASP A 222 27.02 1.09 1.08
C ASP A 222 26.18 2.38 1.10
N LEU A 223 25.30 2.58 0.13
CA LEU A 223 24.41 3.73 0.02
C LEU A 223 22.97 3.38 0.41
N LEU A 224 22.78 2.54 1.38
CA LEU A 224 21.60 2.65 2.25
C LEU A 224 21.72 3.98 3.04
N VAL A 225 21.82 5.08 2.29
CA VAL A 225 21.55 6.39 2.87
C VAL A 225 20.10 6.30 3.32
N PRO A 226 19.83 6.44 4.62
CA PRO A 226 18.44 6.52 5.07
C PRO A 226 17.76 7.57 4.19
N PRO A 227 16.53 7.32 3.70
CA PRO A 227 15.81 8.27 2.86
C PRO A 227 15.85 9.64 3.54
N PRO A 228 15.94 10.74 2.75
CA PRO A 228 15.99 12.07 3.32
C PRO A 228 14.86 12.22 4.33
N GLN A 229 15.18 12.77 5.50
CA GLN A 229 14.25 12.97 6.59
C GLN A 229 12.99 13.68 6.07
N GLY A 230 11.90 12.93 5.92
CA GLY A 230 10.63 13.40 5.33
C GLY A 230 9.85 12.35 4.57
N LEU A 231 10.53 11.39 3.90
CA LEU A 231 9.94 10.13 3.45
C LEU A 231 10.55 9.05 4.35
N ALA A 232 9.95 8.86 5.50
CA ALA A 232 10.27 7.71 6.33
C ALA A 232 10.11 6.48 5.42
N ALA A 233 11.21 5.79 5.12
CA ALA A 233 11.13 4.38 4.83
C ALA A 233 10.12 3.81 5.83
N SER A 234 9.25 2.90 5.41
CA SER A 234 8.25 2.21 6.22
C SER A 234 8.88 1.64 7.50
N GLY A 235 9.24 2.51 8.41
CA GLY A 235 10.01 2.23 9.60
C GLY A 235 9.28 2.66 10.84
N LEU A 236 9.34 1.83 11.89
CA LEU A 236 8.92 2.23 13.22
C LEU A 236 9.64 3.52 13.61
N SER A 237 8.89 4.48 14.10
CA SER A 237 9.46 5.63 14.83
C SER A 237 9.04 5.57 16.28
N SER A 238 9.95 5.88 17.18
CA SER A 238 9.64 5.90 18.61
C SER A 238 9.92 7.26 19.22
N SER A 239 9.08 7.66 20.16
CA SER A 239 9.26 8.89 20.93
C SER A 239 8.98 8.64 22.42
N ARG A 240 9.69 9.34 23.28
CA ARG A 240 9.47 9.28 24.73
C ARG A 240 8.73 10.52 25.19
N VAL A 241 7.68 10.30 25.96
CA VAL A 241 6.88 11.37 26.57
C VAL A 241 6.98 11.23 28.09
N ASP A 242 7.36 12.29 28.79
CA ASP A 242 7.40 12.29 30.26
C ASP A 242 6.05 11.84 30.82
N TYR A 243 6.07 10.85 31.69
CA TYR A 243 4.90 10.23 32.27
C TYR A 243 5.15 9.85 33.73
N GLY A 244 4.50 10.53 34.65
CA GLY A 244 4.69 10.26 36.07
C GLY A 244 6.13 10.53 36.54
N GLN A 245 6.80 9.50 37.05
CA GLN A 245 8.19 9.54 37.49
C GLN A 245 9.19 9.04 36.45
N GLY A 246 8.75 8.78 35.23
CA GLY A 246 9.57 8.27 34.12
C GLY A 246 9.01 8.73 32.78
N ALA A 247 9.03 7.84 31.80
CA ALA A 247 8.50 8.14 30.46
C ALA A 247 7.63 7.00 29.94
N ALA A 248 6.63 7.33 29.14
CA ALA A 248 5.94 6.43 28.25
C ALA A 248 6.68 6.40 26.89
N LEU A 249 6.80 5.23 26.29
CA LEU A 249 7.29 5.04 24.93
C LEU A 249 6.10 5.00 23.97
N VAL A 250 6.09 5.85 22.98
CA VAL A 250 5.12 5.83 21.87
C VAL A 250 5.83 5.30 20.64
N VAL A 251 5.35 4.17 20.12
CA VAL A 251 5.89 3.55 18.92
C VAL A 251 4.87 3.74 17.80
N LYS A 252 5.19 4.57 16.83
CA LYS A 252 4.38 4.76 15.61
C LYS A 252 4.69 3.62 14.65
N ILE A 253 3.63 2.94 14.21
CA ILE A 253 3.67 1.79 13.32
C ILE A 253 2.85 2.16 12.08
N PRO A 254 3.49 2.65 11.00
CA PRO A 254 2.77 3.11 9.82
C PRO A 254 2.19 1.96 8.98
N ASP A 255 2.84 0.80 8.98
CA ASP A 255 2.51 -0.43 8.26
C ASP A 255 2.93 -1.66 9.06
N VAL A 256 2.58 -2.85 8.59
CA VAL A 256 2.91 -4.12 9.26
C VAL A 256 3.79 -4.96 8.33
N PRO A 257 5.13 -4.76 8.34
CA PRO A 257 6.08 -5.61 7.60
C PRO A 257 6.26 -6.97 8.29
N ASP A 258 6.82 -7.95 7.59
CA ASP A 258 7.05 -9.32 8.12
C ASP A 258 7.91 -9.33 9.38
N ASP A 259 8.91 -8.47 9.46
CA ASP A 259 9.86 -8.35 10.57
C ASP A 259 9.41 -7.38 11.69
N LEU A 260 8.12 -7.01 11.73
CA LEU A 260 7.59 -6.05 12.71
C LEU A 260 7.90 -6.46 14.17
N GLY A 261 7.85 -7.76 14.48
CA GLY A 261 8.19 -8.27 15.81
C GLY A 261 9.63 -7.95 16.21
N GLU A 262 10.58 -8.13 15.32
CA GLU A 262 12.00 -7.83 15.55
C GLU A 262 12.24 -6.33 15.72
N ARG A 263 11.62 -5.51 14.90
CA ARG A 263 11.67 -4.05 15.01
C ARG A 263 11.09 -3.55 16.34
N LEU A 264 9.99 -4.14 16.79
CA LEU A 264 9.41 -3.81 18.09
C LEU A 264 10.33 -4.21 19.24
N MET A 265 10.90 -5.40 19.21
CA MET A 265 11.87 -5.83 20.24
C MET A 265 13.05 -4.87 20.31
N ALA A 266 13.61 -4.45 19.18
CA ALA A 266 14.69 -3.48 19.14
C ALA A 266 14.27 -2.10 19.70
N ALA A 267 13.06 -1.63 19.38
CA ALA A 267 12.54 -0.36 19.89
C ALA A 267 12.27 -0.37 21.40
N LEU A 268 11.94 -1.54 21.96
CA LEU A 268 11.63 -1.73 23.37
C LEU A 268 12.87 -1.92 24.27
N ALA A 269 14.01 -2.34 23.71
CA ALA A 269 15.26 -2.60 24.39
C ALA A 269 16.40 -1.67 23.95
N PRO A 270 16.25 -0.34 24.07
CA PRO A 270 17.32 0.60 23.72
C PRO A 270 18.49 0.47 24.71
N GLU A 271 19.71 0.34 24.20
CA GLU A 271 20.92 0.11 25.00
C GLU A 271 21.21 1.20 26.06
N ASP A 272 20.82 2.46 25.81
CA ASP A 272 21.21 3.62 26.62
C ASP A 272 20.04 4.36 27.31
N ALA A 273 18.83 3.83 27.35
CA ALA A 273 17.69 4.52 27.91
C ALA A 273 17.01 3.75 29.04
N ALA A 274 16.53 4.46 30.06
CA ALA A 274 15.73 3.85 31.12
C ALA A 274 14.51 3.12 30.58
N THR A 275 14.15 1.97 31.17
CA THR A 275 12.95 1.22 30.79
C THR A 275 11.70 2.11 30.85
N PRO A 276 10.88 2.17 29.80
CA PRO A 276 9.67 2.98 29.84
C PRO A 276 8.65 2.43 30.85
N LEU A 277 7.83 3.30 31.41
CA LEU A 277 6.77 2.93 32.33
C LEU A 277 5.60 2.22 31.64
N GLY A 278 5.49 2.36 30.33
CA GLY A 278 4.52 1.70 29.48
C GLY A 278 4.73 2.06 28.01
N VAL A 279 4.09 1.30 27.13
CA VAL A 279 4.22 1.42 25.67
C VAL A 279 2.87 1.72 25.04
N VAL A 280 2.81 2.70 24.14
CA VAL A 280 1.67 2.97 23.27
C VAL A 280 2.06 2.57 21.85
N LEU A 281 1.36 1.60 21.27
CA LEU A 281 1.47 1.24 19.85
C LEU A 281 0.52 2.16 19.07
N ASP A 282 1.06 3.12 18.34
CA ASP A 282 0.27 4.03 17.53
C ASP A 282 0.08 3.45 16.12
N LEU A 283 -1.08 2.85 15.92
CA LEU A 283 -1.53 2.20 14.69
C LEU A 283 -2.45 3.09 13.86
N ARG A 284 -2.57 4.38 14.17
CA ARG A 284 -3.41 5.30 13.39
C ARG A 284 -2.86 5.47 11.98
N GLY A 285 -3.75 5.43 10.99
CA GLY A 285 -3.41 5.51 9.57
C GLY A 285 -2.75 4.24 9.03
N ASN A 286 -2.67 3.15 9.82
CA ASN A 286 -2.06 1.90 9.40
C ASN A 286 -3.08 1.01 8.69
N GLY A 287 -2.97 0.86 7.36
CA GLY A 287 -3.86 0.03 6.53
C GLY A 287 -3.68 -1.48 6.70
N GLY A 288 -2.73 -1.93 7.51
CA GLY A 288 -2.40 -3.33 7.72
C GLY A 288 -1.06 -3.73 7.12
N GLY A 289 -1.00 -4.91 6.55
CA GLY A 289 0.20 -5.51 5.95
C GLY A 289 0.27 -7.00 6.23
N SER A 290 1.45 -7.48 6.59
CA SER A 290 1.75 -8.88 6.79
C SER A 290 1.01 -9.49 8.00
N THR A 291 0.37 -10.62 7.77
CA THR A 291 -0.20 -11.44 8.85
C THR A 291 0.91 -11.99 9.76
N GLU A 292 2.03 -12.45 9.18
CA GLU A 292 3.18 -12.95 9.94
C GLU A 292 3.78 -11.84 10.80
N GLY A 293 3.93 -10.64 10.24
CA GLY A 293 4.38 -9.47 10.99
C GLY A 293 3.45 -9.12 12.17
N ALA A 294 2.14 -9.25 12.00
CA ALA A 294 1.19 -9.07 13.10
C ALA A 294 1.34 -10.16 14.19
N LEU A 295 1.48 -11.42 13.79
CA LEU A 295 1.67 -12.54 14.75
C LEU A 295 2.96 -12.36 15.55
N THR A 296 4.07 -12.01 14.89
CA THR A 296 5.36 -11.80 15.55
C THR A 296 5.32 -10.59 16.47
N ALA A 297 4.70 -9.50 16.06
CA ALA A 297 4.49 -8.30 16.88
C ALA A 297 3.64 -8.58 18.13
N ILE A 298 2.55 -9.35 17.97
CA ILE A 298 1.72 -9.75 19.11
C ILE A 298 2.51 -10.67 20.06
N GLY A 299 3.40 -11.52 19.54
CA GLY A 299 4.27 -12.39 20.30
C GLY A 299 5.13 -11.66 21.32
N VAL A 300 5.51 -10.43 21.07
CA VAL A 300 6.26 -9.57 22.01
C VAL A 300 5.47 -9.29 23.30
N PHE A 301 4.13 -9.29 23.23
CA PHE A 301 3.24 -8.96 24.34
C PHE A 301 2.47 -10.18 24.88
N LEU A 302 2.24 -11.19 24.03
CA LEU A 302 1.41 -12.38 24.29
C LEU A 302 2.08 -13.65 23.70
N PRO A 303 3.26 -14.06 24.20
CA PRO A 303 4.04 -15.15 23.60
C PRO A 303 3.28 -16.48 23.65
N GLY A 304 3.18 -17.14 22.49
CA GLY A 304 2.52 -18.44 22.33
C GLY A 304 0.99 -18.43 22.42
N ALA A 305 0.37 -17.24 22.49
CA ALA A 305 -1.09 -17.10 22.59
C ALA A 305 -1.80 -17.69 21.36
N PRO A 306 -2.89 -18.45 21.52
CA PRO A 306 -3.86 -18.68 20.44
C PRO A 306 -4.48 -17.33 20.07
N LEU A 307 -4.54 -17.01 18.78
CA LEU A 307 -4.93 -15.65 18.37
C LEU A 307 -6.20 -15.66 17.53
N PHE A 308 -6.06 -15.93 16.24
CA PHE A 308 -7.15 -15.69 15.31
C PHE A 308 -7.77 -17.00 14.85
N PRO A 309 -9.02 -17.31 15.27
CA PRO A 309 -9.79 -18.28 14.54
C PRO A 309 -10.07 -17.75 13.14
N MET A 310 -9.76 -18.56 12.13
CA MET A 310 -9.96 -18.26 10.72
C MET A 310 -10.88 -19.29 10.11
N ARG A 311 -11.85 -18.84 9.35
CA ARG A 311 -12.75 -19.71 8.61
C ARG A 311 -12.51 -19.56 7.13
N ARG A 312 -12.13 -20.65 6.49
CA ARG A 312 -12.00 -20.74 5.04
C ARG A 312 -13.37 -20.88 4.35
N ARG A 313 -13.37 -20.69 3.03
CA ARG A 313 -14.61 -20.73 2.23
C ARG A 313 -15.29 -22.09 2.23
N ASP A 314 -14.54 -23.19 2.38
CA ASP A 314 -15.05 -24.57 2.52
C ASP A 314 -15.60 -24.88 3.92
N GLY A 315 -15.47 -23.95 4.86
CA GLY A 315 -15.92 -24.08 6.23
C GLY A 315 -14.84 -24.58 7.20
N GLU A 316 -13.65 -24.91 6.73
CA GLU A 316 -12.52 -25.27 7.60
C GLU A 316 -12.18 -24.13 8.55
N ILE A 317 -11.94 -24.47 9.82
CA ILE A 317 -11.56 -23.52 10.85
C ILE A 317 -10.16 -23.88 11.35
N SER A 318 -9.25 -22.91 11.25
CA SER A 318 -7.91 -22.98 11.84
C SER A 318 -7.74 -21.88 12.89
N VAL A 319 -6.68 -21.98 13.71
CA VAL A 319 -6.36 -20.97 14.73
C VAL A 319 -4.88 -20.64 14.65
N ASP A 320 -4.58 -19.41 14.34
CA ASP A 320 -3.22 -18.89 14.36
C ASP A 320 -2.72 -18.67 15.79
N ARG A 321 -1.41 -18.70 15.94
CA ARG A 321 -0.75 -18.50 17.23
C ARG A 321 0.40 -17.52 17.13
N ALA A 322 0.56 -16.70 18.16
CA ALA A 322 1.76 -15.91 18.31
C ALA A 322 2.99 -16.84 18.52
N PRO A 323 4.16 -16.47 18.03
CA PRO A 323 5.38 -17.22 18.31
C PRO A 323 5.70 -17.19 19.81
N ARG A 324 6.41 -18.21 20.28
CA ARG A 324 7.01 -18.22 21.62
C ARG A 324 8.36 -17.52 21.56
N LEU A 325 8.52 -16.47 22.31
CA LEU A 325 9.76 -15.72 22.40
C LEU A 325 10.52 -16.05 23.69
N PRO A 326 11.86 -15.89 23.72
CA PRO A 326 12.64 -15.89 24.93
C PRO A 326 12.13 -14.85 25.95
N ALA A 327 12.28 -15.11 27.23
CA ALA A 327 11.71 -14.25 28.29
C ALA A 327 12.24 -12.81 28.27
N ASP A 328 13.47 -12.62 27.84
CA ASP A 328 14.13 -11.30 27.70
C ASP A 328 13.63 -10.51 26.47
N ALA A 329 13.02 -11.17 25.51
CA ALA A 329 12.40 -10.56 24.34
C ALA A 329 10.93 -10.18 24.55
N VAL A 330 10.33 -10.56 25.70
CA VAL A 330 8.92 -10.33 26.00
C VAL A 330 8.73 -9.05 26.80
N TRP A 331 7.86 -8.17 26.30
CA TRP A 331 7.45 -6.99 27.06
C TRP A 331 6.40 -7.34 28.12
N THR A 332 6.76 -7.23 29.39
CA THR A 332 5.89 -7.55 30.53
C THR A 332 5.24 -6.31 31.16
N GLY A 333 5.67 -5.10 30.80
CA GLY A 333 5.12 -3.84 31.28
C GLY A 333 3.76 -3.47 30.67
N PRO A 334 3.17 -2.33 31.05
CA PRO A 334 1.92 -1.83 30.47
C PRO A 334 2.03 -1.61 28.97
N VAL A 335 0.96 -1.92 28.22
CA VAL A 335 0.84 -1.63 26.79
C VAL A 335 -0.56 -1.08 26.50
N ALA A 336 -0.68 -0.25 25.48
CA ALA A 336 -1.94 0.22 24.92
C ALA A 336 -1.83 0.31 23.40
N ALA A 337 -2.93 0.11 22.69
CA ALA A 337 -3.01 0.35 21.25
C ALA A 337 -3.81 1.63 20.98
N LEU A 338 -3.30 2.49 20.11
CA LEU A 338 -3.96 3.71 19.66
C LEU A 338 -4.35 3.52 18.18
N VAL A 339 -5.65 3.62 17.89
CA VAL A 339 -6.22 3.30 16.57
C VAL A 339 -7.16 4.39 16.09
N ASP A 340 -7.45 4.40 14.79
CA ASP A 340 -8.43 5.27 14.14
C ASP A 340 -9.24 4.53 13.07
N GLY A 341 -10.02 5.26 12.27
CA GLY A 341 -10.83 4.68 11.21
C GLY A 341 -10.03 4.10 10.04
N GLU A 342 -8.77 4.48 9.88
CA GLU A 342 -7.88 3.99 8.84
C GLU A 342 -7.06 2.78 9.29
N SER A 343 -7.05 2.48 10.61
CA SER A 343 -6.44 1.24 11.12
C SER A 343 -7.20 0.04 10.58
N ALA A 344 -6.55 -0.82 9.78
CA ALA A 344 -7.21 -1.92 9.07
C ALA A 344 -6.41 -3.23 9.13
N SER A 345 -7.09 -4.37 8.86
CA SER A 345 -6.45 -5.67 8.62
C SER A 345 -5.47 -6.08 9.73
N ALA A 346 -4.17 -6.27 9.40
CA ALA A 346 -3.12 -6.65 10.35
C ALA A 346 -2.98 -5.68 11.55
N ALA A 347 -3.24 -4.38 11.36
CA ALA A 347 -3.30 -3.41 12.46
C ALA A 347 -4.47 -3.70 13.41
N GLU A 348 -5.63 -4.14 12.87
CA GLU A 348 -6.78 -4.58 13.67
C GLU A 348 -6.49 -5.88 14.42
N MET A 349 -5.69 -6.78 13.82
CA MET A 349 -5.20 -7.99 14.50
C MET A 349 -4.39 -7.61 15.74
N ILE A 350 -3.40 -6.72 15.61
CA ILE A 350 -2.54 -6.30 16.73
C ILE A 350 -3.38 -5.64 17.84
N ALA A 351 -4.15 -4.61 17.50
CA ALA A 351 -4.97 -3.89 18.48
C ALA A 351 -6.04 -4.79 19.12
N GLY A 352 -6.71 -5.59 18.30
CA GLY A 352 -7.76 -6.49 18.73
C GLY A 352 -7.28 -7.61 19.64
N ALA A 353 -6.10 -8.20 19.37
CA ALA A 353 -5.50 -9.22 20.23
C ALA A 353 -5.15 -8.66 21.61
N ILE A 354 -4.49 -7.49 21.66
CA ILE A 354 -4.16 -6.80 22.91
C ILE A 354 -5.42 -6.53 23.74
N GLY A 355 -6.49 -6.03 23.08
CA GLY A 355 -7.76 -5.77 23.73
C GLY A 355 -8.51 -7.02 24.20
N ALA A 356 -8.63 -8.02 23.33
CA ALA A 356 -9.37 -9.25 23.61
C ALA A 356 -8.75 -10.08 24.74
N TYR A 357 -7.42 -10.09 24.86
CA TYR A 357 -6.73 -10.72 26.00
C TYR A 357 -6.75 -9.86 27.27
N GLY A 358 -7.26 -8.62 27.20
CA GLY A 358 -7.14 -7.67 28.32
C GLY A 358 -5.69 -7.33 28.65
N ARG A 359 -4.76 -7.49 27.69
CA ARG A 359 -3.33 -7.19 27.89
C ARG A 359 -3.08 -5.70 28.04
N GLY A 360 -3.97 -4.89 27.44
CA GLY A 360 -3.99 -3.46 27.57
C GLY A 360 -5.18 -2.84 26.85
N PRO A 361 -5.49 -1.57 27.14
CA PRO A 361 -6.61 -0.88 26.50
C PRO A 361 -6.33 -0.52 25.04
N VAL A 362 -7.39 -0.55 24.23
CA VAL A 362 -7.43 0.06 22.90
C VAL A 362 -8.07 1.43 23.05
N LEU A 363 -7.42 2.46 22.51
CA LEU A 363 -7.86 3.85 22.57
C LEU A 363 -8.03 4.42 21.14
N GLY A 364 -8.88 5.40 20.98
CA GLY A 364 -8.99 6.13 19.71
C GLY A 364 -10.35 6.13 19.08
N GLY A 365 -10.43 5.77 17.80
CA GLY A 365 -11.63 5.61 17.00
C GLY A 365 -11.91 4.14 16.67
N ARG A 366 -13.14 3.84 16.21
CA ARG A 366 -13.48 2.52 15.66
C ARG A 366 -12.68 2.29 14.38
N THR A 367 -12.06 1.13 14.24
CA THR A 367 -11.19 0.79 13.11
C THR A 367 -11.96 0.48 11.83
N TYR A 368 -11.27 0.26 10.73
CA TYR A 368 -11.83 0.10 9.39
C TYR A 368 -12.79 -1.08 9.26
N GLY A 369 -12.42 -2.26 9.76
CA GLY A 369 -13.25 -3.46 9.75
C GLY A 369 -12.91 -4.48 8.67
N LYS A 370 -11.64 -4.56 8.21
CA LYS A 370 -11.19 -5.57 7.25
C LYS A 370 -10.78 -6.85 7.99
N GLY A 371 -11.74 -7.75 8.19
CA GLY A 371 -11.57 -9.04 8.86
C GLY A 371 -11.47 -10.22 7.89
N CYS A 372 -10.90 -10.01 6.70
CA CYS A 372 -10.70 -11.03 5.68
C CYS A 372 -9.28 -10.97 5.10
N ALA A 373 -8.83 -12.09 4.54
CA ALA A 373 -7.55 -12.14 3.86
C ALA A 373 -7.69 -12.75 2.46
N GLN A 374 -6.79 -12.34 1.58
CA GLN A 374 -6.72 -12.75 0.20
C GLN A 374 -5.56 -13.71 0.00
N GLU A 375 -5.74 -14.67 -0.91
CA GLU A 375 -4.67 -15.54 -1.39
C GLU A 375 -4.50 -15.33 -2.89
N TYR A 376 -3.27 -15.50 -3.36
CA TYR A 376 -2.92 -15.49 -4.76
C TYR A 376 -3.05 -16.92 -5.30
N ILE A 377 -3.75 -17.06 -6.39
CA ILE A 377 -4.03 -18.34 -7.05
C ILE A 377 -3.41 -18.26 -8.43
N ASP A 378 -2.35 -19.00 -8.63
CA ASP A 378 -1.72 -19.15 -9.94
C ASP A 378 -2.58 -20.07 -10.81
N ASP A 379 -2.80 -19.67 -12.05
CA ASP A 379 -3.42 -20.55 -13.03
C ASP A 379 -2.37 -21.52 -13.55
N GLU A 380 -2.61 -22.83 -13.40
CA GLU A 380 -1.74 -23.91 -13.92
C GLU A 380 -1.47 -23.77 -15.42
N SER A 381 -2.36 -23.09 -16.16
CA SER A 381 -2.16 -22.79 -17.58
C SER A 381 -1.20 -21.63 -17.84
N GLY A 382 -0.74 -20.92 -16.81
CA GLY A 382 0.17 -19.77 -16.90
C GLY A 382 -0.45 -18.55 -17.62
N VAL A 383 -1.78 -18.41 -17.61
CA VAL A 383 -2.48 -17.30 -18.26
C VAL A 383 -2.50 -16.05 -17.39
N GLY A 384 -2.54 -16.21 -16.09
CA GLY A 384 -2.57 -15.08 -15.17
C GLY A 384 -2.62 -15.49 -13.70
N VAL A 385 -2.62 -14.50 -12.84
CA VAL A 385 -2.71 -14.63 -11.38
C VAL A 385 -4.03 -14.05 -10.91
N LEU A 386 -4.71 -14.74 -10.01
CA LEU A 386 -5.96 -14.32 -9.41
C LEU A 386 -5.77 -14.12 -7.92
N ARG A 387 -6.10 -12.92 -7.42
CA ARG A 387 -6.21 -12.64 -5.99
C ARG A 387 -7.67 -12.70 -5.57
N LEU A 388 -8.01 -13.52 -4.58
CA LEU A 388 -9.37 -13.63 -4.05
C LEU A 388 -9.37 -13.72 -2.54
N THR A 389 -10.46 -13.24 -1.94
CA THR A 389 -10.75 -13.46 -0.52
C THR A 389 -11.09 -14.93 -0.29
N THR A 390 -10.24 -15.61 0.49
CA THR A 390 -10.37 -17.06 0.77
C THR A 390 -10.75 -17.35 2.20
N LEU A 391 -10.54 -16.40 3.11
CA LEU A 391 -10.86 -16.58 4.52
C LEU A 391 -11.37 -15.30 5.19
N VAL A 392 -12.08 -15.50 6.29
CA VAL A 392 -12.42 -14.45 7.27
C VAL A 392 -11.87 -14.85 8.63
N PHE A 393 -11.44 -13.87 9.41
CA PHE A 393 -10.91 -14.09 10.75
C PHE A 393 -11.73 -13.34 11.81
N ALA A 394 -11.65 -13.83 13.04
CA ALA A 394 -12.22 -13.19 14.21
C ALA A 394 -11.12 -12.92 15.26
N LEU A 395 -11.40 -12.06 16.21
CA LEU A 395 -10.53 -11.80 17.35
C LEU A 395 -10.41 -13.03 18.25
N PRO A 396 -9.44 -13.09 19.16
CA PRO A 396 -9.25 -14.22 20.07
C PRO A 396 -10.48 -14.58 20.92
N ASP A 397 -11.35 -13.61 21.24
CA ASP A 397 -12.62 -13.83 21.96
C ASP A 397 -13.78 -14.22 21.04
N GLY A 398 -13.50 -14.48 19.78
CA GLY A 398 -14.48 -14.80 18.75
C GLY A 398 -15.23 -13.59 18.18
N SER A 399 -14.94 -12.37 18.61
CA SER A 399 -15.59 -11.17 18.08
C SER A 399 -15.22 -10.93 16.61
N PRO A 400 -16.19 -10.61 15.74
CA PRO A 400 -15.94 -10.37 14.33
C PRO A 400 -15.19 -9.04 14.14
N VAL A 401 -14.18 -9.05 13.26
CA VAL A 401 -13.54 -7.84 12.73
C VAL A 401 -14.24 -7.39 11.45
N GLN A 402 -14.58 -8.34 10.58
CA GLN A 402 -15.20 -8.06 9.28
C GLN A 402 -16.42 -7.17 9.40
N ARG A 403 -16.43 -6.04 8.68
CA ARG A 403 -17.43 -4.94 8.72
C ARG A 403 -17.54 -4.23 10.07
N GLY A 404 -17.22 -4.91 11.17
CA GLY A 404 -17.35 -4.39 12.53
C GLY A 404 -16.19 -3.51 12.97
N GLY A 405 -15.00 -3.95 12.67
CA GLY A 405 -13.77 -3.37 13.20
C GLY A 405 -13.59 -3.59 14.69
N VAL A 406 -12.47 -3.11 15.19
CA VAL A 406 -12.17 -3.09 16.63
C VAL A 406 -12.78 -1.84 17.25
N THR A 407 -13.60 -2.02 18.29
CA THR A 407 -14.14 -0.91 19.04
C THR A 407 -13.18 -0.54 20.17
N PRO A 408 -12.75 0.73 20.27
CA PRO A 408 -11.84 1.13 21.34
C PRO A 408 -12.50 1.07 22.72
N HIS A 409 -11.75 0.68 23.74
CA HIS A 409 -12.19 0.74 25.14
C HIS A 409 -12.35 2.19 25.64
N VAL A 410 -11.52 3.10 25.06
CA VAL A 410 -11.58 4.54 25.38
C VAL A 410 -11.68 5.31 24.06
N ALA A 411 -12.85 5.87 23.79
CA ALA A 411 -13.06 6.73 22.64
C ALA A 411 -12.39 8.10 22.82
N LEU A 412 -11.58 8.50 21.84
CA LEU A 412 -10.88 9.80 21.84
C LEU A 412 -11.52 10.82 20.87
N GLY A 413 -12.72 10.55 20.35
CA GLY A 413 -13.43 11.46 19.44
C GLY A 413 -12.67 11.68 18.12
N LEU A 414 -12.02 10.64 17.61
CA LEU A 414 -11.41 10.68 16.29
C LEU A 414 -12.47 10.51 15.19
N PRO A 415 -12.29 11.16 14.03
CA PRO A 415 -13.21 10.97 12.91
C PRO A 415 -13.24 9.51 12.47
N ALA A 416 -14.41 9.04 12.02
CA ALA A 416 -14.51 7.77 11.34
C ALA A 416 -13.91 7.89 9.93
N ALA A 417 -13.39 6.79 9.37
CA ALA A 417 -13.04 6.75 7.96
C ALA A 417 -14.30 6.99 7.10
N LEU A 418 -14.12 7.67 5.98
CA LEU A 418 -15.21 7.96 5.03
C LEU A 418 -15.72 6.69 4.35
N ASP A 419 -14.79 5.80 3.98
CA ASP A 419 -15.09 4.55 3.28
C ASP A 419 -14.58 3.39 4.14
N ARG A 420 -15.49 2.74 4.85
CA ARG A 420 -15.19 1.58 5.69
C ARG A 420 -15.61 0.29 5.00
N GLU A 421 -15.05 -0.83 5.45
CA GLU A 421 -15.36 -2.17 4.92
C GLU A 421 -16.87 -2.45 4.83
N GLU A 422 -17.65 -1.95 5.78
CA GLU A 422 -19.10 -2.10 5.80
C GLU A 422 -19.83 -1.45 4.62
N ALA A 423 -19.20 -0.46 3.98
CA ALA A 423 -19.73 0.23 2.81
C ALA A 423 -19.39 -0.48 1.48
N LEU A 424 -18.44 -1.41 1.48
CA LEU A 424 -18.04 -2.12 0.28
C LEU A 424 -19.14 -3.09 -0.19
N PRO A 425 -19.62 -2.97 -1.43
CA PRO A 425 -20.57 -3.94 -1.97
C PRO A 425 -19.93 -5.33 -1.99
N ARG A 426 -20.67 -6.34 -1.52
CA ARG A 426 -20.22 -7.75 -1.51
C ARG A 426 -18.98 -8.05 -0.66
N ALA A 427 -18.59 -7.16 0.24
CA ALA A 427 -17.64 -7.53 1.28
C ALA A 427 -18.12 -8.79 2.01
N PRO A 428 -17.23 -9.70 2.41
CA PRO A 428 -17.58 -10.91 3.14
C PRO A 428 -18.52 -10.60 4.33
N ASP A 429 -19.37 -11.56 4.66
CA ASP A 429 -20.25 -11.41 5.83
C ASP A 429 -19.47 -11.52 7.12
N THR A 430 -19.97 -10.84 8.15
CA THR A 430 -19.41 -10.96 9.49
C THR A 430 -19.46 -12.41 9.97
N TRP A 431 -18.41 -12.83 10.63
CA TRP A 431 -18.34 -14.15 11.23
C TRP A 431 -17.85 -14.06 12.68
N ARG A 432 -18.62 -14.64 13.59
CA ARG A 432 -18.21 -14.83 14.97
C ARG A 432 -17.52 -16.18 15.09
N GLY A 433 -16.24 -16.13 15.47
CA GLY A 433 -15.42 -17.32 15.70
C GLY A 433 -15.63 -17.94 17.09
N PRO A 434 -15.00 -19.08 17.38
CA PRO A 434 -14.86 -19.59 18.74
C PRO A 434 -13.99 -18.67 19.59
N ASP A 435 -14.23 -18.65 20.90
CA ASP A 435 -13.28 -18.06 21.87
C ASP A 435 -12.10 -19.03 22.04
N VAL A 436 -10.91 -18.55 21.64
CA VAL A 436 -9.66 -19.36 21.65
C VAL A 436 -8.66 -18.88 22.70
N ARG A 437 -9.03 -17.89 23.51
CA ARG A 437 -8.12 -17.29 24.49
C ARG A 437 -7.63 -18.31 25.50
N ALA A 438 -6.35 -18.23 25.82
CA ALA A 438 -5.73 -18.99 26.90
C ALA A 438 -5.88 -18.20 28.22
N PRO A 439 -6.66 -18.69 29.19
CA PRO A 439 -6.97 -17.93 30.41
C PRO A 439 -5.74 -17.52 31.21
N GLU A 440 -4.68 -18.32 31.18
CA GLU A 440 -3.40 -18.03 31.85
C GLU A 440 -2.64 -16.83 31.29
N LEU A 441 -2.96 -16.43 30.06
CA LEU A 441 -2.38 -15.24 29.40
C LEU A 441 -3.25 -13.98 29.56
N MET A 442 -4.46 -14.13 30.09
CA MET A 442 -5.38 -13.03 30.34
C MET A 442 -4.96 -12.25 31.59
N ARG A 443 -3.99 -11.39 31.42
CA ARG A 443 -3.45 -10.58 32.53
C ARG A 443 -3.36 -9.11 32.14
N GLU A 444 -4.18 -8.28 32.77
CA GLU A 444 -4.03 -6.84 32.70
C GLU A 444 -2.77 -6.39 33.46
N VAL A 445 -1.96 -5.57 32.80
CA VAL A 445 -0.87 -4.83 33.46
C VAL A 445 -1.29 -3.36 33.46
N PRO A 446 -1.74 -2.85 34.62
CA PRO A 446 -2.31 -1.51 34.68
C PRO A 446 -1.25 -0.44 34.44
N TRP A 447 -1.61 0.61 33.74
CA TRP A 447 -0.79 1.79 33.60
C TRP A 447 -0.63 2.49 34.97
N PRO A 448 0.58 2.97 35.29
CA PRO A 448 0.79 3.75 36.51
C PRO A 448 0.03 5.09 36.40
N ASP A 449 -0.38 5.63 37.56
CA ASP A 449 -0.92 6.98 37.62
C ASP A 449 0.22 7.98 37.34
N HIS A 450 0.01 8.91 36.41
CA HIS A 450 0.98 9.96 36.13
C HIS A 450 1.00 11.06 37.17
N GLY A 451 0.05 11.10 38.15
CA GLY A 451 0.01 12.05 39.26
C GLY A 451 -0.02 13.51 38.82
N GLY A 452 -0.64 13.78 37.66
CA GLY A 452 -0.64 15.13 37.07
C GLY A 452 0.65 15.50 36.31
N ARG A 453 1.67 14.64 36.30
CA ARG A 453 2.93 14.84 35.57
C ARG A 453 2.85 14.15 34.21
N LEU A 454 2.42 14.90 33.23
CA LEU A 454 2.37 14.47 31.83
C LEU A 454 3.09 15.52 30.99
N GLY A 455 4.15 15.08 30.31
CA GLY A 455 4.92 15.91 29.39
C GLY A 455 4.10 16.31 28.18
N ARG A 456 4.59 17.28 27.45
CA ARG A 456 4.00 17.69 26.18
C ARG A 456 4.34 16.60 25.13
N ALA A 457 3.31 16.01 24.53
CA ALA A 457 3.47 15.26 23.30
C ALA A 457 3.25 16.21 22.12
N ASP A 458 4.04 16.07 21.06
CA ASP A 458 3.88 16.89 19.85
C ASP A 458 2.53 16.61 19.17
N ASP A 459 2.06 15.38 19.26
CA ASP A 459 0.75 14.97 18.77
C ASP A 459 -0.33 15.11 19.85
N PRO A 460 -1.37 15.96 19.63
CA PRO A 460 -2.46 16.16 20.59
C PRO A 460 -3.28 14.90 20.87
N VAL A 461 -3.35 13.95 19.95
CA VAL A 461 -4.08 12.68 20.15
C VAL A 461 -3.29 11.76 21.07
N VAL A 462 -1.97 11.66 20.87
CA VAL A 462 -1.08 10.93 21.78
C VAL A 462 -1.17 11.50 23.19
N TYR A 463 -1.15 12.82 23.33
CA TYR A 463 -1.35 13.46 24.64
C TYR A 463 -2.67 13.06 25.31
N ARG A 464 -3.79 13.09 24.54
CA ARG A 464 -5.11 12.66 25.05
C ARG A 464 -5.12 11.19 25.45
N ALA A 465 -4.46 10.33 24.67
CA ALA A 465 -4.33 8.89 24.95
C ALA A 465 -3.59 8.65 26.26
N LEU A 466 -2.40 9.25 26.43
CA LEU A 466 -1.61 9.13 27.65
C LEU A 466 -2.34 9.68 28.88
N ARG A 467 -3.06 10.79 28.74
CA ARG A 467 -3.90 11.35 29.81
C ARG A 467 -5.03 10.39 30.19
N ALA A 468 -5.66 9.73 29.24
CA ALA A 468 -6.75 8.78 29.50
C ALA A 468 -6.25 7.53 30.23
N LEU A 469 -5.04 7.03 29.90
CA LEU A 469 -4.41 5.88 30.54
C LEU A 469 -4.19 6.08 32.05
N GLY A 470 -3.79 7.28 32.48
CA GLY A 470 -3.65 7.61 33.89
C GLY A 470 -4.96 7.81 34.65
N ALA A 471 -6.04 8.17 33.93
CA ALA A 471 -7.36 8.44 34.54
C ALA A 471 -8.20 7.19 34.80
N THR A 472 -7.96 6.10 34.06
CA THR A 472 -8.76 4.85 34.16
C THR A 472 -8.71 4.21 35.56
N ARG A 473 -7.71 4.46 36.36
CA ARG A 473 -7.62 4.01 37.75
C ARG A 473 -8.51 4.77 38.72
N ALA A 474 -8.79 6.04 38.48
CA ALA A 474 -9.55 6.89 39.40
C ALA A 474 -11.03 6.49 39.50
N THR A 475 -11.59 5.88 38.44
CA THR A 475 -12.98 5.42 38.39
C THR A 475 -13.16 4.03 38.99
N ALA A 476 -12.14 3.16 38.96
CA ALA A 476 -12.21 1.81 39.53
C ALA A 476 -12.06 1.77 41.08
N GLN A 477 -11.56 2.85 41.69
CA GLN A 477 -11.33 2.94 43.15
C GLN A 477 -12.37 3.77 43.93
N ARG A 478 -13.47 4.22 43.30
CA ARG A 478 -14.55 4.83 44.07
C ARG A 478 -15.36 3.71 44.74
N PRO A 479 -15.29 3.55 46.06
CA PRO A 479 -16.20 2.66 46.78
C PRO A 479 -17.63 3.15 46.55
N GLY A 480 -18.47 2.25 46.12
CA GLY A 480 -19.93 2.53 45.99
C GLY A 480 -20.45 3.12 47.30
N PRO A 481 -21.54 3.93 47.27
CA PRO A 481 -22.11 4.52 48.44
C PRO A 481 -22.48 3.41 49.42
N ARG A 482 -21.97 3.48 50.64
CA ARG A 482 -22.34 2.62 51.75
C ARG A 482 -23.87 2.74 51.90
N ALA A 483 -24.58 1.64 51.68
CA ALA A 483 -25.97 1.53 52.04
C ALA A 483 -26.10 1.88 53.53
N SER A 484 -26.75 2.99 53.83
CA SER A 484 -27.15 3.32 55.20
C SER A 484 -28.30 2.40 55.56
N ASN A 485 -28.05 1.46 56.46
CA ASN A 485 -29.08 0.80 57.22
C ASN A 485 -29.86 1.82 58.00
N ARG A 486 -31.14 1.99 57.68
CA ARG A 486 -32.22 2.32 58.59
C ARG A 486 -33.44 1.49 58.25
#